data_49b2c08019d20d59f47792f8e82948ec
#
_entry.id   49b2c08019d20d59f47792f8e82948ec
#
_cell.length_a   1.000
_cell.length_b   1.000
_cell.length_c   1.000
_cell.angle_alpha   90.00
_cell.angle_beta   90.00
_cell.angle_gamma   90.00
#
_symmetry.space_group_name_H-M   'P 1'
#
loop_
_entity.id
_entity.type
_entity.pdbx_description
1 polymer ?
#
loop_
_entity_poly.entity_id
_entity_poly.type
_entity_poly.pdbx_seq_one_letter_code
_entity_poly.pdbx_strand_id
1 'polypeptide(L)'
;MCGSAESCLQPATATAGTRRTVCENCGKILDEGGNTRPIIPANPGKTDKNFPFTDVSKNDGCYDAVDYLYSKGIMNGTSSTKFSPNGELTRAMVVTILYRAQGEPAVHTSGSFKDVAAGCYYTEAVEWAAANNIVKGFTDGTFKPDKSVTREQLAAFLSRFAQYNDAKIIEADGQLSTDAVVSG
;
A
#
# COMPACT_ATOMS: atom_id res chain seq x y z
N MET A 1 -20.16 -3.83 -8.46
CA MET A 1 -20.52 -3.98 -7.04
C MET A 1 -20.56 -5.47 -6.76
N CYS A 2 -19.59 -6.03 -6.06
CA CYS A 2 -19.70 -7.40 -5.58
C CYS A 2 -20.63 -7.37 -4.36
N GLY A 3 -21.80 -7.99 -4.49
CA GLY A 3 -22.71 -8.22 -3.38
C GLY A 3 -22.07 -9.10 -2.30
N SER A 4 -22.68 -9.09 -1.12
CA SER A 4 -22.31 -9.78 0.12
C SER A 4 -21.63 -11.15 -0.06
N ALA A 5 -20.83 -11.55 0.93
CA ALA A 5 -20.01 -12.79 0.99
C ALA A 5 -20.73 -14.10 0.57
N GLU A 6 -22.05 -14.11 0.51
CA GLU A 6 -22.86 -15.26 0.11
C GLU A 6 -22.82 -15.58 -1.40
N SER A 7 -22.42 -14.65 -2.27
CA SER A 7 -22.35 -14.91 -3.72
C SER A 7 -21.05 -15.58 -4.18
N CYS A 8 -20.09 -15.81 -3.29
CA CYS A 8 -18.80 -16.48 -3.57
C CYS A 8 -18.74 -17.96 -3.13
N LEU A 9 -19.87 -18.59 -2.79
CA LEU A 9 -19.96 -19.99 -2.32
C LEU A 9 -20.09 -21.04 -3.45
N GLN A 10 -19.74 -20.73 -4.67
CA GLN A 10 -19.69 -21.74 -5.75
C GLN A 10 -18.32 -22.40 -5.86
N PRO A 11 -18.25 -23.70 -6.23
CA PRO A 11 -17.04 -24.51 -6.07
C PRO A 11 -15.90 -23.97 -6.95
N ALA A 12 -14.74 -23.80 -6.32
CA ALA A 12 -13.53 -23.37 -6.95
C ALA A 12 -12.84 -24.53 -7.67
N THR A 13 -12.46 -24.35 -8.92
CA THR A 13 -11.61 -25.28 -9.65
C THR A 13 -10.15 -25.08 -9.26
N ALA A 14 -9.52 -26.10 -8.66
CA ALA A 14 -8.10 -26.11 -8.36
C ALA A 14 -7.30 -26.42 -9.61
N THR A 15 -6.53 -25.45 -10.12
CA THR A 15 -5.54 -25.71 -11.17
C THR A 15 -4.29 -26.33 -10.54
N ALA A 16 -3.87 -27.49 -11.03
CA ALA A 16 -2.75 -28.25 -10.52
C ALA A 16 -1.45 -27.41 -10.53
N GLY A 17 -0.86 -27.19 -9.36
CA GLY A 17 0.44 -26.54 -9.19
C GLY A 17 0.47 -25.28 -8.31
N THR A 18 -0.66 -24.68 -7.98
CA THR A 18 -0.74 -23.52 -7.06
C THR A 18 -1.84 -23.73 -6.05
N ARG A 19 -1.51 -23.69 -4.77
CA ARG A 19 -2.47 -23.76 -3.64
C ARG A 19 -3.31 -22.46 -3.51
N ARG A 20 -3.80 -21.94 -4.62
CA ARG A 20 -4.56 -20.69 -4.62
C ARG A 20 -5.91 -20.91 -5.27
N THR A 21 -6.96 -20.72 -4.51
CA THR A 21 -8.33 -20.77 -4.98
C THR A 21 -8.72 -19.39 -5.53
N VAL A 22 -9.13 -19.33 -6.78
CA VAL A 22 -9.56 -18.07 -7.43
C VAL A 22 -11.07 -18.07 -7.54
N CYS A 23 -11.72 -16.97 -7.18
CA CYS A 23 -13.15 -16.78 -7.40
C CYS A 23 -13.41 -16.60 -8.90
N GLU A 24 -14.17 -17.50 -9.53
CA GLU A 24 -14.46 -17.47 -10.96
C GLU A 24 -15.29 -16.24 -11.37
N ASN A 25 -16.05 -15.67 -10.44
CA ASN A 25 -16.97 -14.59 -10.75
C ASN A 25 -16.30 -13.18 -10.70
N CYS A 26 -15.23 -13.00 -9.91
CA CYS A 26 -14.57 -11.70 -9.78
C CYS A 26 -13.04 -11.76 -9.91
N GLY A 27 -12.46 -12.94 -10.16
CA GLY A 27 -11.01 -13.13 -10.37
C GLY A 27 -10.15 -12.91 -9.12
N LYS A 28 -10.74 -12.74 -7.94
CA LYS A 28 -10.02 -12.56 -6.68
C LYS A 28 -9.58 -13.90 -6.10
N ILE A 29 -8.36 -13.95 -5.54
CA ILE A 29 -7.88 -15.13 -4.82
C ILE A 29 -8.53 -15.15 -3.44
N LEU A 30 -9.01 -16.33 -3.05
CA LEU A 30 -9.58 -16.59 -1.73
C LEU A 30 -8.52 -17.27 -0.87
N ASP A 31 -8.38 -16.83 0.38
CA ASP A 31 -7.65 -17.58 1.39
C ASP A 31 -8.48 -18.79 1.89
N GLU A 32 -7.87 -19.63 2.72
CA GLU A 32 -8.54 -20.83 3.25
C GLU A 32 -9.78 -20.53 4.10
N GLY A 33 -10.00 -19.25 4.45
CA GLY A 33 -11.17 -18.75 5.17
C GLY A 33 -12.22 -18.06 4.29
N GLY A 34 -12.04 -18.05 2.96
CA GLY A 34 -12.96 -17.39 2.03
C GLY A 34 -12.88 -15.86 2.00
N ASN A 35 -11.86 -15.27 2.64
CA ASN A 35 -11.68 -13.84 2.72
C ASN A 35 -10.92 -13.29 1.48
N THR A 36 -11.40 -12.20 0.90
CA THR A 36 -10.75 -11.60 -0.28
C THR A 36 -9.60 -10.69 0.16
N ARG A 37 -8.36 -11.06 -0.15
CA ARG A 37 -7.19 -10.19 0.04
C ARG A 37 -6.90 -9.40 -1.23
N PRO A 38 -6.55 -8.12 -1.13
CA PRO A 38 -5.98 -7.41 -2.27
C PRO A 38 -4.61 -8.02 -2.57
N ILE A 39 -4.45 -8.52 -3.79
CA ILE A 39 -3.18 -9.10 -4.24
C ILE A 39 -2.44 -8.02 -5.01
N ILE A 40 -1.22 -7.77 -4.60
CA ILE A 40 -0.23 -7.16 -5.47
C ILE A 40 0.30 -8.30 -6.34
N PRO A 41 -0.09 -8.40 -7.62
CA PRO A 41 0.40 -9.48 -8.48
C PRO A 41 1.92 -9.36 -8.63
N ALA A 42 2.61 -10.49 -8.51
CA ALA A 42 4.02 -10.56 -8.84
C ALA A 42 4.18 -10.28 -10.34
N ASN A 43 4.86 -9.21 -10.67
CA ASN A 43 5.22 -8.77 -12.02
C ASN A 43 4.02 -8.49 -12.96
N PRO A 44 3.51 -7.26 -12.97
CA PRO A 44 2.47 -6.85 -13.92
C PRO A 44 3.09 -6.72 -15.31
N GLY A 45 2.38 -7.27 -16.29
CA GLY A 45 2.72 -7.03 -17.69
C GLY A 45 2.80 -5.53 -17.99
N LYS A 46 3.74 -5.14 -18.85
CA LYS A 46 4.01 -3.76 -19.25
C LYS A 46 2.74 -3.01 -19.61
N THR A 47 2.50 -1.90 -18.94
CA THR A 47 1.34 -1.02 -19.17
C THR A 47 1.77 0.32 -19.78
N ASP A 48 2.56 0.31 -20.83
CA ASP A 48 3.14 1.50 -21.47
C ASP A 48 2.13 2.60 -21.92
N LYS A 49 0.84 2.41 -21.71
CA LYS A 49 -0.17 3.22 -22.40
C LYS A 49 -0.38 4.63 -21.86
N ASN A 50 0.20 4.98 -20.70
CA ASN A 50 -0.02 6.34 -20.17
C ASN A 50 1.02 6.78 -19.13
N PHE A 51 2.28 6.40 -19.30
CA PHE A 51 3.36 6.79 -18.39
C PHE A 51 3.75 8.27 -18.61
N PRO A 52 3.42 9.18 -17.65
CA PRO A 52 3.56 10.61 -17.90
C PRO A 52 4.93 11.19 -17.50
N PHE A 53 5.74 10.41 -16.74
CA PHE A 53 6.93 10.96 -16.11
C PHE A 53 8.12 11.06 -17.06
N THR A 54 8.69 12.25 -17.17
CA THR A 54 9.82 12.55 -18.07
C THR A 54 11.18 12.33 -17.39
N ASP A 55 11.20 12.14 -16.09
CA ASP A 55 12.38 11.93 -15.26
C ASP A 55 12.62 10.48 -14.85
N VAL A 56 11.85 9.56 -15.42
CA VAL A 56 12.05 8.11 -15.30
C VAL A 56 12.09 7.54 -16.71
N SER A 57 13.25 7.00 -17.09
CA SER A 57 13.49 6.39 -18.41
C SER A 57 13.15 4.91 -18.39
N LYS A 58 12.76 4.35 -19.55
CA LYS A 58 12.54 2.89 -19.71
C LYS A 58 13.77 2.02 -19.37
N ASN A 59 14.96 2.62 -19.39
CA ASN A 59 16.21 1.94 -19.06
C ASN A 59 16.56 2.03 -17.57
N ASP A 60 15.81 2.79 -16.79
CA ASP A 60 16.04 2.90 -15.34
C ASP A 60 15.52 1.66 -14.64
N GLY A 61 16.27 1.12 -13.67
CA GLY A 61 15.90 -0.08 -12.95
C GLY A 61 14.58 0.05 -12.15
N CYS A 62 14.13 1.28 -11.88
CA CYS A 62 12.87 1.54 -11.20
C CYS A 62 11.66 1.66 -12.14
N TYR A 63 11.85 1.70 -13.48
CA TYR A 63 10.78 2.00 -14.43
C TYR A 63 9.56 1.11 -14.27
N ASP A 64 9.74 -0.22 -14.31
CA ASP A 64 8.63 -1.18 -14.24
C ASP A 64 7.86 -1.06 -12.91
N ALA A 65 8.56 -0.78 -11.80
CA ALA A 65 7.94 -0.58 -10.51
C ALA A 65 7.13 0.72 -10.45
N VAL A 66 7.66 1.81 -11.00
CA VAL A 66 6.98 3.11 -11.05
C VAL A 66 5.74 3.03 -11.94
N ASP A 67 5.87 2.44 -13.16
CA ASP A 67 4.74 2.25 -14.08
C ASP A 67 3.62 1.43 -13.44
N TYR A 68 3.97 0.35 -12.76
CA TYR A 68 3.00 -0.46 -12.02
C TYR A 68 2.27 0.31 -10.93
N LEU A 69 3.01 0.95 -10.03
CA LEU A 69 2.43 1.67 -8.89
C LEU A 69 1.58 2.86 -9.35
N TYR A 70 2.02 3.53 -10.42
CA TYR A 70 1.26 4.59 -11.04
C TYR A 70 -0.03 4.06 -11.69
N SER A 71 0.06 2.98 -12.49
CA SER A 71 -1.12 2.36 -13.13
C SER A 71 -2.17 1.87 -12.14
N LYS A 72 -1.76 1.54 -10.91
CA LYS A 72 -2.64 1.16 -9.79
C LYS A 72 -3.12 2.34 -8.96
N GLY A 73 -2.68 3.56 -9.26
CA GLY A 73 -3.01 4.74 -8.47
C GLY A 73 -2.40 4.78 -7.08
N ILE A 74 -1.48 3.85 -6.77
CA ILE A 74 -0.83 3.74 -5.45
C ILE A 74 0.18 4.87 -5.26
N MET A 75 1.04 5.11 -6.26
CA MET A 75 1.98 6.22 -6.25
C MET A 75 1.74 7.15 -7.43
N ASN A 76 1.54 8.42 -7.13
CA ASN A 76 1.50 9.48 -8.12
C ASN A 76 2.84 10.23 -8.10
N GLY A 77 3.14 10.95 -9.19
CA GLY A 77 4.32 11.80 -9.23
C GLY A 77 4.23 13.00 -8.28
N THR A 78 5.33 13.72 -8.19
CA THR A 78 5.40 15.02 -7.49
C THR A 78 4.76 16.14 -8.31
N SER A 79 4.60 15.91 -9.62
CA SER A 79 3.80 16.74 -10.53
C SER A 79 3.19 15.86 -11.64
N SER A 80 2.42 16.47 -12.54
CA SER A 80 1.81 15.77 -13.68
C SER A 80 2.83 15.08 -14.60
N THR A 81 4.11 15.50 -14.59
CA THR A 81 5.16 15.01 -15.50
C THR A 81 6.45 14.59 -14.79
N LYS A 82 6.48 14.64 -13.46
CA LYS A 82 7.66 14.32 -12.66
C LYS A 82 7.33 13.33 -11.56
N PHE A 83 8.10 12.26 -11.48
CA PHE A 83 8.03 11.26 -10.40
C PHE A 83 8.97 11.62 -9.25
N SER A 84 10.12 12.21 -9.55
CA SER A 84 11.21 12.55 -8.62
C SER A 84 11.80 11.33 -7.93
N PRO A 85 12.37 10.37 -8.68
CA PRO A 85 12.80 9.06 -8.15
C PRO A 85 13.85 9.16 -7.03
N ASN A 86 14.64 10.24 -7.01
CA ASN A 86 15.66 10.50 -5.98
C ASN A 86 15.19 11.49 -4.90
N GLY A 87 13.89 11.84 -4.91
CA GLY A 87 13.33 12.76 -3.93
C GLY A 87 13.09 12.09 -2.58
N GLU A 88 13.15 12.88 -1.52
CA GLU A 88 12.79 12.39 -0.17
C GLU A 88 11.28 12.18 -0.05
N LEU A 89 10.90 11.13 0.67
CA LEU A 89 9.51 10.90 1.03
C LEU A 89 9.17 11.61 2.33
N THR A 90 8.08 12.36 2.33
CA THR A 90 7.53 12.91 3.56
C THR A 90 6.65 11.90 4.29
N ARG A 91 6.35 12.15 5.57
CA ARG A 91 5.47 11.30 6.37
C ARG A 91 4.07 11.20 5.75
N ALA A 92 3.54 12.31 5.25
CA ALA A 92 2.25 12.34 4.54
C ALA A 92 2.28 11.49 3.26
N MET A 93 3.35 11.55 2.47
CA MET A 93 3.48 10.76 1.24
C MET A 93 3.47 9.26 1.55
N VAL A 94 4.25 8.80 2.53
CA VAL A 94 4.30 7.38 2.89
C VAL A 94 2.92 6.87 3.32
N VAL A 95 2.24 7.60 4.20
CA VAL A 95 0.92 7.19 4.69
C VAL A 95 -0.12 7.18 3.58
N THR A 96 -0.05 8.14 2.65
CA THR A 96 -0.93 8.18 1.47
C THR A 96 -0.71 6.97 0.55
N ILE A 97 0.54 6.53 0.37
CA ILE A 97 0.87 5.33 -0.40
C ILE A 97 0.25 4.09 0.25
N LEU A 98 0.40 3.94 1.57
CA LEU A 98 -0.18 2.81 2.31
C LEU A 98 -1.72 2.79 2.24
N TYR A 99 -2.35 3.96 2.38
CA TYR A 99 -3.80 4.14 2.30
C TYR A 99 -4.33 3.74 0.92
N ARG A 100 -3.69 4.21 -0.16
CA ARG A 100 -4.03 3.86 -1.53
C ARG A 100 -3.81 2.38 -1.83
N ALA A 101 -2.75 1.79 -1.30
CA ALA A 101 -2.50 0.35 -1.43
C ALA A 101 -3.62 -0.50 -0.81
N GLN A 102 -4.37 0.04 0.16
CA GLN A 102 -5.57 -0.58 0.74
C GLN A 102 -6.86 -0.29 -0.03
N GLY A 103 -6.79 0.48 -1.12
CA GLY A 103 -7.97 0.84 -1.90
C GLY A 103 -8.78 1.98 -1.30
N GLU A 104 -8.14 2.86 -0.55
CA GLU A 104 -8.73 4.08 0.03
C GLU A 104 -10.01 3.79 0.84
N PRO A 105 -9.92 2.98 1.91
CA PRO A 105 -11.10 2.63 2.71
C PRO A 105 -11.75 3.87 3.32
N ALA A 106 -13.07 3.87 3.43
CA ALA A 106 -13.80 4.95 4.05
C ALA A 106 -13.32 5.21 5.48
N VAL A 107 -13.12 6.46 5.84
CA VAL A 107 -12.63 6.88 7.15
C VAL A 107 -13.47 8.04 7.68
N HIS A 108 -13.67 8.04 9.00
CA HIS A 108 -14.22 9.21 9.68
C HIS A 108 -13.06 10.11 10.12
N THR A 109 -13.03 11.33 9.60
CA THR A 109 -12.04 12.32 10.00
C THR A 109 -12.40 12.87 11.39
N SER A 110 -11.57 12.57 12.38
CA SER A 110 -11.79 12.94 13.78
C SER A 110 -10.89 14.08 14.27
N GLY A 111 -9.94 14.53 13.41
CA GLY A 111 -8.96 15.53 13.78
C GLY A 111 -7.91 14.98 14.75
N SER A 112 -7.36 13.82 14.45
CA SER A 112 -6.41 13.10 15.30
C SER A 112 -5.14 13.91 15.63
N PHE A 113 -4.76 14.84 14.76
CA PHE A 113 -3.53 15.63 14.92
C PHE A 113 -3.78 17.12 14.64
N LYS A 114 -3.14 17.99 15.43
CA LYS A 114 -3.31 19.45 15.38
C LYS A 114 -2.87 20.10 14.08
N ASP A 115 -1.90 19.50 13.39
CA ASP A 115 -1.24 19.98 12.18
C ASP A 115 -1.70 19.27 10.91
N VAL A 116 -2.76 18.48 10.98
CA VAL A 116 -3.42 17.88 9.84
C VAL A 116 -4.70 18.63 9.54
N ALA A 117 -4.62 19.55 8.57
CA ALA A 117 -5.77 20.33 8.17
C ALA A 117 -6.77 19.47 7.37
N ALA A 118 -8.05 19.80 7.47
CA ALA A 118 -9.08 19.18 6.64
C ALA A 118 -8.90 19.55 5.16
N GLY A 119 -9.18 18.61 4.26
CA GLY A 119 -9.14 18.83 2.81
C GLY A 119 -7.75 18.77 2.17
N CYS A 120 -6.69 18.43 2.90
CA CYS A 120 -5.40 18.11 2.31
C CYS A 120 -5.44 16.72 1.66
N TYR A 121 -4.59 16.48 0.66
CA TYR A 121 -4.52 15.19 -0.05
C TYR A 121 -4.20 14.00 0.84
N TYR A 122 -3.64 14.23 2.00
CA TYR A 122 -3.24 13.22 2.98
C TYR A 122 -4.18 13.13 4.19
N THR A 123 -5.18 13.98 4.31
CA THR A 123 -6.02 14.05 5.53
C THR A 123 -6.66 12.69 5.83
N GLU A 124 -7.38 12.12 4.87
CA GLU A 124 -8.05 10.83 5.04
C GLU A 124 -7.06 9.71 5.30
N ALA A 125 -5.92 9.71 4.60
CA ALA A 125 -4.87 8.72 4.78
C ALA A 125 -4.29 8.76 6.20
N VAL A 126 -4.04 9.95 6.75
CA VAL A 126 -3.50 10.10 8.10
C VAL A 126 -4.52 9.68 9.16
N GLU A 127 -5.78 10.08 9.00
CA GLU A 127 -6.86 9.67 9.91
C GLU A 127 -7.08 8.15 9.90
N TRP A 128 -7.09 7.53 8.71
CA TRP A 128 -7.16 6.09 8.56
C TRP A 128 -5.99 5.38 9.26
N ALA A 129 -4.78 5.84 9.02
CA ALA A 129 -3.59 5.22 9.57
C ALA A 129 -3.49 5.39 11.10
N ALA A 130 -3.98 6.52 11.63
CA ALA A 130 -4.08 6.75 13.07
C ALA A 130 -5.13 5.83 13.72
N ALA A 131 -6.33 5.75 13.13
CA ALA A 131 -7.43 4.90 13.62
C ALA A 131 -7.03 3.41 13.67
N ASN A 132 -6.18 2.97 12.73
CA ASN A 132 -5.70 1.59 12.65
C ASN A 132 -4.32 1.37 13.32
N ASN A 133 -3.84 2.33 14.11
CA ASN A 133 -2.56 2.28 14.82
C ASN A 133 -1.33 2.06 13.93
N ILE A 134 -1.43 2.31 12.62
CA ILE A 134 -0.33 2.22 11.66
C ILE A 134 0.68 3.33 11.91
N VAL A 135 0.17 4.54 12.20
CA VAL A 135 1.01 5.67 12.56
C VAL A 135 0.72 6.16 13.97
N LYS A 136 1.75 6.72 14.60
CA LYS A 136 1.65 7.46 15.84
C LYS A 136 2.18 8.87 15.60
N GLY A 137 1.53 9.87 16.19
CA GLY A 137 2.01 11.23 16.22
C GLY A 137 3.20 11.41 17.16
N PHE A 138 3.59 12.64 17.32
CA PHE A 138 4.57 13.06 18.29
C PHE A 138 3.89 13.38 19.64
N THR A 139 4.67 13.47 20.70
CA THR A 139 4.18 13.75 22.05
C THR A 139 3.51 15.13 22.17
N ASP A 140 3.81 16.05 21.26
CA ASP A 140 3.20 17.37 21.15
C ASP A 140 1.81 17.36 20.47
N GLY A 141 1.30 16.20 20.09
CA GLY A 141 0.00 16.04 19.42
C GLY A 141 0.03 16.38 17.93
N THR A 142 1.22 16.39 17.30
CA THR A 142 1.39 16.64 15.87
C THR A 142 1.72 15.36 15.11
N PHE A 143 1.43 15.36 13.81
CA PHE A 143 1.83 14.29 12.87
C PHE A 143 3.11 14.64 12.10
N LYS A 144 3.35 15.91 11.84
CA LYS A 144 4.44 16.49 11.03
C LYS A 144 4.43 15.95 9.59
N PRO A 145 3.36 16.25 8.81
CA PRO A 145 3.13 15.67 7.49
C PRO A 145 4.28 15.93 6.51
N ASP A 146 4.87 17.11 6.52
CA ASP A 146 5.92 17.52 5.58
C ASP A 146 7.34 17.10 6.01
N LYS A 147 7.47 16.48 7.19
CA LYS A 147 8.78 16.01 7.65
C LYS A 147 9.20 14.77 6.88
N SER A 148 10.47 14.73 6.39
CA SER A 148 11.05 13.55 5.77
C SER A 148 11.04 12.36 6.72
N VAL A 149 10.77 11.18 6.18
CA VAL A 149 10.73 9.92 6.94
C VAL A 149 12.13 9.36 7.08
N THR A 150 12.52 9.03 8.31
CA THR A 150 13.75 8.25 8.56
C THR A 150 13.52 6.76 8.27
N ARG A 151 14.59 6.00 8.02
CA ARG A 151 14.51 4.54 7.84
C ARG A 151 13.82 3.85 9.03
N GLU A 152 14.12 4.27 10.25
CA GLU A 152 13.48 3.77 11.47
C GLU A 152 11.96 4.00 11.45
N GLN A 153 11.53 5.22 11.12
CA GLN A 153 10.11 5.56 11.05
C GLN A 153 9.40 4.78 9.94
N LEU A 154 10.05 4.64 8.78
CA LEU A 154 9.50 3.84 7.67
C LEU A 154 9.35 2.38 8.10
N ALA A 155 10.36 1.79 8.73
CA ALA A 155 10.29 0.41 9.22
C ALA A 155 9.14 0.22 10.22
N ALA A 156 8.94 1.19 11.14
CA ALA A 156 7.83 1.15 12.09
C ALA A 156 6.46 1.25 11.40
N PHE A 157 6.32 2.08 10.37
CA PHE A 157 5.06 2.19 9.60
C PHE A 157 4.78 0.90 8.83
N LEU A 158 5.77 0.35 8.12
CA LEU A 158 5.64 -0.88 7.36
C LEU A 158 5.34 -2.09 8.26
N SER A 159 6.00 -2.20 9.41
CA SER A 159 5.73 -3.29 10.36
C SER A 159 4.29 -3.27 10.86
N ARG A 160 3.78 -2.09 11.27
CA ARG A 160 2.39 -1.96 11.73
C ARG A 160 1.39 -2.16 10.59
N PHE A 161 1.70 -1.68 9.40
CA PHE A 161 0.90 -1.91 8.20
C PHE A 161 0.83 -3.40 7.84
N ALA A 162 1.95 -4.12 7.96
CA ALA A 162 1.98 -5.56 7.75
C ALA A 162 1.14 -6.31 8.78
N GLN A 163 1.19 -5.90 10.06
CA GLN A 163 0.34 -6.44 11.12
C GLN A 163 -1.14 -6.16 10.86
N TYR A 164 -1.47 -4.95 10.40
CA TYR A 164 -2.82 -4.60 9.98
C TYR A 164 -3.36 -5.52 8.87
N ASN A 165 -2.51 -5.96 7.97
CA ASN A 165 -2.88 -6.86 6.86
C ASN A 165 -2.76 -8.35 7.19
N ASP A 166 -2.48 -8.74 8.45
CA ASP A 166 -2.16 -10.12 8.83
C ASP A 166 -1.01 -10.71 7.99
N ALA A 167 -0.17 -9.87 7.42
CA ALA A 167 1.00 -10.33 6.68
C ALA A 167 2.03 -10.89 7.67
N LYS A 168 2.31 -12.18 7.58
CA LYS A 168 3.36 -12.83 8.38
C LYS A 168 4.72 -12.45 7.81
N ILE A 169 5.29 -11.32 8.26
CA ILE A 169 6.67 -10.94 8.02
C ILE A 169 7.59 -11.63 9.05
N ILE A 170 6.98 -12.18 10.10
CA ILE A 170 7.69 -12.89 11.16
C ILE A 170 7.78 -14.36 10.76
N GLU A 171 8.98 -14.90 10.72
CA GLU A 171 9.22 -16.32 10.50
C GLU A 171 8.63 -17.19 11.64
N ALA A 172 8.55 -18.51 11.41
CA ALA A 172 7.92 -19.45 12.34
C ALA A 172 8.56 -19.49 13.74
N ASP A 173 9.77 -18.99 13.89
CA ASP A 173 10.50 -18.82 15.14
C ASP A 173 10.24 -17.47 15.85
N GLY A 174 9.39 -16.62 15.27
CA GLY A 174 9.05 -15.32 15.82
C GLY A 174 10.07 -14.21 15.52
N GLN A 175 11.08 -14.49 14.71
CA GLN A 175 12.06 -13.49 14.27
C GLN A 175 11.64 -12.82 12.97
N LEU A 176 11.92 -11.52 12.83
CA LEU A 176 11.77 -10.84 11.54
C LEU A 176 12.76 -11.44 10.53
N SER A 177 12.26 -11.83 9.38
CA SER A 177 13.13 -12.19 8.26
C SER A 177 14.02 -11.00 7.91
N THR A 178 15.33 -11.17 8.11
CA THR A 178 16.31 -10.15 7.77
C THR A 178 16.48 -9.96 6.27
N ASP A 179 16.01 -10.90 5.47
CA ASP A 179 16.16 -10.89 4.01
C ASP A 179 15.18 -9.93 3.31
N ALA A 180 14.12 -9.49 3.99
CA ALA A 180 13.14 -8.57 3.44
C ALA A 180 13.55 -7.08 3.53
N VAL A 181 14.68 -6.75 4.16
CA VAL A 181 14.99 -5.36 4.54
C VAL A 181 16.22 -4.77 3.86
N VAL A 182 17.10 -5.56 3.23
CA VAL A 182 18.34 -4.99 2.67
C VAL A 182 18.71 -5.61 1.34
N SER A 183 18.17 -5.09 0.27
CA SER A 183 18.80 -5.09 -1.04
C SER A 183 18.47 -3.75 -1.68
N GLY A 184 19.27 -2.75 -1.38
CA GLY A 184 19.21 -1.44 -1.97
C GLY A 184 20.54 -1.09 -2.61
#